data_e9b0f04605b3e5cb614823dab5aabd24
#
_entry.id   e9b0f04605b3e5cb614823dab5aabd24
#
_cell.length_a   1.000
_cell.length_b   1.000
_cell.length_c   1.000
_cell.angle_alpha   90.00
_cell.angle_beta   90.00
_cell.angle_gamma   90.00
#
_symmetry.space_group_name_H-M   'P 1'
#
loop_
_entity.id
_entity.type
_entity.pdbx_description
1 polymer ?
#
loop_
_entity_poly.entity_id
_entity_poly.type
_entity_poly.pdbx_seq_one_letter_code
_entity_poly.pdbx_strand_id
1 'polypeptide(L)'
;MADKKRKHIVIVGAGFGGIKLARFLAREAVDITVVDRNNFHLFQPLLYQLATAELEENEIAYPIRAFFRHRSNVDFFLAHAEGVLPEENLLRTDRGDVAYDYLVLAAGATTNYFGLEQVARHAFGMKTLQEAIRIRNQVLRMFEQASRLEDAAERCRLLTFVCVGGGPTGVECAGALSELIYDVLSREYHGMDFSEVRILLVEAMDKVLPMMPEVLQQETLRVLREVRRVDVRLNTQVMDYDGQELILQGGESVPTNTVIWAAGVKAVSLMKALGTELDRAGRVVVQPTLQIKEYPNIFALGDCACFLQEGRPLPTVAPVATQQAVACAANIKKLMAGETTLATFSYRDVGAMATICRGHAVAAMGHWQMKGFFAWTAWMAVHLLRLAGAYTNFTVVYKWVWNFLFGLRLGRVISDTEMKD
;
A
#
# COMPACT_ATOMS: atom_id res chain seq x y z
N MET A 1 -27.49 -40.43 -2.44
CA MET A 1 -26.59 -39.69 -1.54
C MET A 1 -27.11 -38.26 -1.49
N ALA A 2 -27.55 -37.77 -0.33
CA ALA A 2 -28.02 -36.39 -0.21
C ALA A 2 -26.86 -35.46 -0.60
N ASP A 3 -27.15 -34.58 -1.53
CA ASP A 3 -26.20 -33.56 -2.01
C ASP A 3 -25.82 -32.70 -0.80
N LYS A 4 -24.67 -32.97 -0.20
CA LYS A 4 -24.20 -32.25 1.00
C LYS A 4 -23.96 -30.83 0.56
N LYS A 5 -24.88 -29.90 0.90
CA LYS A 5 -24.79 -28.50 0.56
C LYS A 5 -23.36 -28.00 0.85
N ARG A 6 -22.69 -27.48 -0.17
CA ARG A 6 -21.33 -26.96 -0.03
C ARG A 6 -21.31 -25.81 0.98
N LYS A 7 -20.24 -25.71 1.75
CA LYS A 7 -20.05 -24.58 2.65
C LYS A 7 -19.75 -23.33 1.85
N HIS A 8 -20.38 -22.23 2.21
CA HIS A 8 -20.18 -20.93 1.61
C HIS A 8 -19.19 -20.09 2.43
N ILE A 9 -18.09 -19.70 1.81
CA ILE A 9 -17.04 -18.90 2.41
C ILE A 9 -17.05 -17.50 1.77
N VAL A 10 -17.26 -16.48 2.58
CA VAL A 10 -17.20 -15.08 2.12
C VAL A 10 -15.88 -14.47 2.55
N ILE A 11 -15.17 -13.85 1.60
CA ILE A 11 -13.87 -13.20 1.81
C ILE A 11 -14.02 -11.73 1.48
N VAL A 12 -13.86 -10.86 2.47
CA VAL A 12 -13.93 -9.40 2.29
C VAL A 12 -12.53 -8.85 2.04
N GLY A 13 -12.32 -8.33 0.83
CA GLY A 13 -11.06 -7.76 0.38
C GLY A 13 -10.26 -8.69 -0.54
N ALA A 14 -9.93 -8.18 -1.72
CA ALA A 14 -9.14 -8.85 -2.76
C ALA A 14 -7.66 -8.38 -2.77
N GLY A 15 -7.14 -8.02 -1.59
CA GLY A 15 -5.72 -7.73 -1.38
C GLY A 15 -4.87 -9.01 -1.37
N PHE A 16 -3.61 -8.89 -0.93
CA PHE A 16 -2.66 -10.02 -0.87
C PHE A 16 -3.18 -11.22 -0.09
N GLY A 17 -3.82 -10.97 1.06
CA GLY A 17 -4.37 -12.03 1.91
C GLY A 17 -5.59 -12.68 1.28
N GLY A 18 -6.58 -11.90 0.86
CA GLY A 18 -7.84 -12.42 0.33
C GLY A 18 -7.68 -13.21 -0.96
N ILE A 19 -6.93 -12.71 -1.94
CA ILE A 19 -6.64 -13.44 -3.19
C ILE A 19 -5.89 -14.75 -2.89
N LYS A 20 -4.89 -14.70 -2.00
CA LYS A 20 -4.12 -15.89 -1.62
C LYS A 20 -5.01 -16.94 -0.96
N LEU A 21 -5.86 -16.52 -0.02
CA LEU A 21 -6.83 -17.39 0.67
C LEU A 21 -7.81 -18.04 -0.32
N ALA A 22 -8.45 -17.23 -1.18
CA ALA A 22 -9.39 -17.72 -2.18
C ALA A 22 -8.76 -18.76 -3.10
N ARG A 23 -7.52 -18.53 -3.56
CA ARG A 23 -6.77 -19.51 -4.41
C ARG A 23 -6.48 -20.83 -3.71
N PHE A 24 -6.24 -20.83 -2.39
CA PHE A 24 -6.04 -22.07 -1.62
C PHE A 24 -7.35 -22.82 -1.45
N LEU A 25 -8.41 -22.12 -1.04
CA LEU A 25 -9.73 -22.73 -0.80
C LEU A 25 -10.46 -23.13 -2.09
N ALA A 26 -10.17 -22.51 -3.22
CA ALA A 26 -10.73 -22.85 -4.53
C ALA A 26 -10.42 -24.30 -5.00
N ARG A 27 -9.57 -25.02 -4.29
CA ARG A 27 -9.26 -26.44 -4.55
C ARG A 27 -10.14 -27.40 -3.79
N GLU A 28 -10.94 -26.89 -2.85
CA GLU A 28 -11.81 -27.64 -1.97
C GLU A 28 -13.27 -27.65 -2.49
N ALA A 29 -14.09 -28.53 -1.94
CA ALA A 29 -15.52 -28.62 -2.26
C ALA A 29 -16.35 -27.56 -1.50
N VAL A 30 -16.08 -26.29 -1.79
CA VAL A 30 -16.71 -25.10 -1.18
C VAL A 30 -17.15 -24.13 -2.25
N ASP A 31 -18.08 -23.25 -1.93
CA ASP A 31 -18.43 -22.07 -2.72
C ASP A 31 -17.82 -20.84 -2.07
N ILE A 32 -17.16 -19.99 -2.85
CA ILE A 32 -16.42 -18.84 -2.36
C ILE A 32 -16.96 -17.58 -3.03
N THR A 33 -17.31 -16.57 -2.23
CA THR A 33 -17.57 -15.22 -2.72
C THR A 33 -16.49 -14.27 -2.22
N VAL A 34 -15.74 -13.68 -3.15
CA VAL A 34 -14.80 -12.60 -2.83
C VAL A 34 -15.52 -11.28 -3.02
N VAL A 35 -15.63 -10.48 -1.97
CA VAL A 35 -16.28 -9.16 -1.96
C VAL A 35 -15.21 -8.08 -1.91
N ASP A 36 -15.20 -7.17 -2.87
CA ASP A 36 -14.32 -5.99 -2.85
C ASP A 36 -15.00 -4.81 -3.55
N ARG A 37 -14.71 -3.60 -3.10
CA ARG A 37 -15.19 -2.34 -3.70
C ARG A 37 -14.54 -2.02 -5.05
N ASN A 38 -13.38 -2.64 -5.35
CA ASN A 38 -12.65 -2.51 -6.60
C ASN A 38 -12.70 -3.85 -7.35
N ASN A 39 -12.78 -3.82 -8.68
CA ASN A 39 -12.76 -5.03 -9.52
C ASN A 39 -11.33 -5.53 -9.82
N PHE A 40 -10.32 -4.97 -9.16
CA PHE A 40 -8.91 -5.29 -9.37
C PHE A 40 -8.16 -5.53 -8.05
N HIS A 41 -7.17 -6.39 -8.12
CA HIS A 41 -6.13 -6.54 -7.12
C HIS A 41 -5.04 -5.51 -7.38
N LEU A 42 -4.72 -4.68 -6.37
CA LEU A 42 -3.68 -3.67 -6.45
C LEU A 42 -2.37 -4.20 -5.88
N PHE A 43 -1.30 -4.15 -6.68
CA PHE A 43 0.04 -4.46 -6.22
C PHE A 43 0.67 -3.21 -5.56
N GLN A 44 0.28 -2.94 -4.32
CA GLN A 44 0.64 -1.73 -3.56
C GLN A 44 2.15 -1.42 -3.49
N PRO A 45 3.09 -2.40 -3.45
CA PRO A 45 4.52 -2.07 -3.42
C PRO A 45 5.04 -1.26 -4.60
N LEU A 46 4.33 -1.25 -5.75
CA LEU A 46 4.69 -0.46 -6.93
C LEU A 46 3.84 0.82 -7.09
N LEU A 47 3.04 1.18 -6.08
CA LEU A 47 2.12 2.32 -6.17
C LEU A 47 2.87 3.65 -6.31
N TYR A 48 4.02 3.80 -5.67
CA TYR A 48 4.87 4.99 -5.81
C TYR A 48 5.40 5.17 -7.25
N GLN A 49 5.62 4.07 -8.00
CA GLN A 49 6.04 4.15 -9.41
C GLN A 49 4.93 4.69 -10.32
N LEU A 50 3.66 4.37 -10.03
CA LEU A 50 2.53 5.01 -10.68
C LEU A 50 2.46 6.50 -10.32
N ALA A 51 2.58 6.82 -9.03
CA ALA A 51 2.53 8.21 -8.54
C ALA A 51 3.64 9.09 -9.12
N THR A 52 4.73 8.50 -9.59
CA THR A 52 5.88 9.19 -10.22
C THR A 52 6.03 8.90 -11.70
N ALA A 53 4.93 8.49 -12.38
CA ALA A 53 4.84 8.28 -13.83
C ALA A 53 5.82 7.23 -14.41
N GLU A 54 6.34 6.31 -13.59
CA GLU A 54 7.21 5.22 -14.05
C GLU A 54 6.41 4.04 -14.60
N LEU A 55 5.30 3.71 -13.93
CA LEU A 55 4.34 2.68 -14.34
C LEU A 55 2.96 3.29 -14.60
N GLU A 56 2.10 2.52 -15.24
CA GLU A 56 0.70 2.84 -15.50
C GLU A 56 -0.23 1.94 -14.68
N GLU A 57 -1.52 2.27 -14.67
CA GLU A 57 -2.53 1.62 -13.83
C GLU A 57 -2.65 0.12 -14.06
N ASN A 58 -2.68 -0.29 -15.34
CA ASN A 58 -2.84 -1.68 -15.77
C ASN A 58 -1.63 -2.57 -15.46
N GLU A 59 -0.51 -2.00 -15.03
CA GLU A 59 0.71 -2.74 -14.66
C GLU A 59 0.75 -3.12 -13.20
N ILE A 60 -0.05 -2.43 -12.37
CA ILE A 60 -0.11 -2.70 -10.92
C ILE A 60 -1.51 -3.10 -10.45
N ALA A 61 -2.54 -2.93 -11.30
CA ALA A 61 -3.93 -3.30 -11.03
C ALA A 61 -4.35 -4.49 -11.92
N TYR A 62 -4.56 -5.67 -11.30
CA TYR A 62 -4.90 -6.89 -12.04
C TYR A 62 -6.36 -7.28 -11.79
N PRO A 63 -7.18 -7.53 -12.86
CA PRO A 63 -8.60 -7.85 -12.69
C PRO A 63 -8.84 -9.09 -11.81
N ILE A 64 -9.69 -8.96 -10.77
CA ILE A 64 -9.94 -10.05 -9.81
C ILE A 64 -10.52 -11.28 -10.50
N ARG A 65 -11.47 -11.13 -11.41
CA ARG A 65 -12.08 -12.26 -12.13
C ARG A 65 -11.05 -13.05 -12.95
N ALA A 66 -9.96 -12.41 -13.39
CA ALA A 66 -8.90 -13.10 -14.15
C ALA A 66 -8.11 -14.11 -13.29
N PHE A 67 -8.01 -13.90 -11.97
CA PHE A 67 -7.40 -14.88 -11.06
C PHE A 67 -8.18 -16.20 -11.01
N PHE A 68 -9.49 -16.13 -11.19
CA PHE A 68 -10.40 -17.25 -10.95
C PHE A 68 -11.12 -17.75 -12.20
N ARG A 69 -10.72 -17.32 -13.41
CA ARG A 69 -11.37 -17.69 -14.68
C ARG A 69 -11.52 -19.20 -14.92
N HIS A 70 -10.68 -20.02 -14.27
CA HIS A 70 -10.71 -21.49 -14.34
C HIS A 70 -11.22 -22.14 -13.05
N ARG A 71 -11.95 -21.41 -12.20
CA ARG A 71 -12.47 -21.84 -10.92
C ARG A 71 -13.96 -21.52 -10.81
N SER A 72 -14.81 -22.48 -11.15
CA SER A 72 -16.27 -22.31 -11.16
C SER A 72 -16.90 -22.15 -9.77
N ASN A 73 -16.14 -22.48 -8.72
CA ASN A 73 -16.57 -22.37 -7.33
C ASN A 73 -16.11 -21.08 -6.63
N VAL A 74 -15.54 -20.13 -7.39
CA VAL A 74 -15.17 -18.81 -6.87
C VAL A 74 -15.90 -17.75 -7.66
N ASP A 75 -16.73 -16.99 -7.00
CA ASP A 75 -17.39 -15.80 -7.54
C ASP A 75 -16.77 -14.52 -6.97
N PHE A 76 -16.90 -13.46 -7.71
CA PHE A 76 -16.50 -12.12 -7.31
C PHE A 76 -17.71 -11.19 -7.27
N PHE A 77 -17.92 -10.55 -6.13
CA PHE A 77 -18.99 -9.58 -5.93
C PHE A 77 -18.40 -8.18 -5.74
N LEU A 78 -18.63 -7.31 -6.73
CA LEU A 78 -18.21 -5.90 -6.69
C LEU A 78 -19.18 -5.14 -5.77
N ALA A 79 -18.83 -4.98 -4.51
CA ALA A 79 -19.64 -4.30 -3.51
C ALA A 79 -18.78 -3.74 -2.38
N HIS A 80 -19.28 -2.71 -1.72
CA HIS A 80 -18.69 -2.16 -0.50
C HIS A 80 -19.26 -2.86 0.72
N ALA A 81 -18.40 -3.48 1.53
CA ALA A 81 -18.81 -4.08 2.80
C ALA A 81 -19.02 -2.98 3.86
N GLU A 82 -20.23 -2.86 4.37
CA GLU A 82 -20.64 -1.80 5.30
C GLU A 82 -20.74 -2.29 6.74
N GLY A 83 -21.02 -3.59 6.95
CA GLY A 83 -21.18 -4.17 8.28
C GLY A 83 -21.19 -5.68 8.26
N VAL A 84 -21.13 -6.26 9.45
CA VAL A 84 -21.26 -7.70 9.68
C VAL A 84 -22.34 -7.89 10.72
N LEU A 85 -23.25 -8.83 10.48
CA LEU A 85 -24.26 -9.32 11.43
C LEU A 85 -23.88 -10.76 11.84
N PRO A 86 -23.02 -10.92 12.83
CA PRO A 86 -22.43 -12.22 13.16
C PRO A 86 -23.46 -13.27 13.59
N GLU A 87 -24.48 -12.85 14.35
CA GLU A 87 -25.53 -13.75 14.86
C GLU A 87 -26.42 -14.30 13.73
N GLU A 88 -26.54 -13.55 12.64
CA GLU A 88 -27.34 -13.96 11.46
C GLU A 88 -26.45 -14.61 10.39
N ASN A 89 -25.12 -14.62 10.55
CA ASN A 89 -24.15 -15.02 9.56
C ASN A 89 -24.31 -14.25 8.22
N LEU A 90 -24.50 -12.93 8.30
CA LEU A 90 -24.68 -12.05 7.15
C LEU A 90 -23.58 -10.98 7.08
N LEU A 91 -23.03 -10.81 5.88
CA LEU A 91 -22.22 -9.64 5.51
C LEU A 91 -23.14 -8.62 4.85
N ARG A 92 -23.25 -7.43 5.43
CA ARG A 92 -24.01 -6.32 4.83
C ARG A 92 -23.15 -5.56 3.83
N THR A 93 -23.70 -5.31 2.65
CA THR A 93 -23.04 -4.53 1.59
C THR A 93 -23.99 -3.49 1.01
N ASP A 94 -23.44 -2.48 0.32
CA ASP A 94 -24.17 -1.46 -0.44
C ASP A 94 -25.04 -2.04 -1.59
N ARG A 95 -24.92 -3.36 -1.87
CA ARG A 95 -25.62 -4.05 -2.97
C ARG A 95 -26.42 -5.26 -2.50
N GLY A 96 -26.70 -5.35 -1.21
CA GLY A 96 -27.43 -6.44 -0.58
C GLY A 96 -26.57 -7.31 0.31
N ASP A 97 -27.22 -8.09 1.16
CA ASP A 97 -26.60 -8.92 2.17
C ASP A 97 -26.11 -10.25 1.58
N VAL A 98 -24.98 -10.75 2.06
CA VAL A 98 -24.37 -12.00 1.64
C VAL A 98 -24.27 -12.95 2.83
N ALA A 99 -25.00 -14.07 2.78
CA ALA A 99 -24.95 -15.09 3.82
C ALA A 99 -23.66 -15.93 3.71
N TYR A 100 -23.13 -16.37 4.85
CA TYR A 100 -21.92 -17.17 4.91
C TYR A 100 -22.00 -18.30 5.94
N ASP A 101 -21.27 -19.39 5.69
CA ASP A 101 -20.90 -20.35 6.74
C ASP A 101 -19.62 -19.90 7.46
N TYR A 102 -18.66 -19.37 6.71
CA TYR A 102 -17.42 -18.80 7.23
C TYR A 102 -17.16 -17.42 6.59
N LEU A 103 -16.77 -16.45 7.41
CA LEU A 103 -16.40 -15.12 6.96
C LEU A 103 -14.92 -14.88 7.21
N VAL A 104 -14.21 -14.32 6.23
CA VAL A 104 -12.82 -13.90 6.38
C VAL A 104 -12.67 -12.43 6.03
N LEU A 105 -12.25 -11.64 7.03
CA LEU A 105 -12.00 -10.23 6.90
C LEU A 105 -10.54 -10.01 6.49
N ALA A 106 -10.33 -9.64 5.23
CA ALA A 106 -9.04 -9.32 4.63
C ALA A 106 -9.05 -7.91 4.00
N ALA A 107 -9.86 -7.01 4.59
CA ALA A 107 -10.20 -5.71 4.03
C ALA A 107 -9.05 -4.67 4.06
N GLY A 108 -7.91 -5.02 4.65
CA GLY A 108 -6.70 -4.20 4.63
C GLY A 108 -6.78 -2.96 5.53
N ALA A 109 -6.06 -1.91 5.13
CA ALA A 109 -5.93 -0.68 5.89
C ALA A 109 -6.10 0.55 4.98
N THR A 110 -6.38 1.69 5.60
CA THR A 110 -6.42 3.01 4.98
C THR A 110 -5.37 3.93 5.60
N THR A 111 -5.11 5.07 4.99
CA THR A 111 -4.19 6.09 5.51
C THR A 111 -4.63 6.58 6.89
N ASN A 112 -3.68 6.70 7.82
CA ASN A 112 -3.90 7.26 9.13
C ASN A 112 -3.32 8.67 9.19
N TYR A 113 -4.17 9.65 9.35
CA TYR A 113 -3.77 11.06 9.52
C TYR A 113 -3.66 11.48 10.98
N PHE A 114 -3.71 10.55 11.93
CA PHE A 114 -3.55 10.77 13.39
C PHE A 114 -4.44 11.86 14.00
N GLY A 115 -5.63 12.07 13.44
CA GLY A 115 -6.58 13.10 13.90
C GLY A 115 -6.36 14.48 13.32
N LEU A 116 -5.37 14.67 12.44
CA LEU A 116 -5.11 15.93 11.75
C LEU A 116 -6.12 16.10 10.59
N GLU A 117 -7.26 16.74 10.88
CA GLU A 117 -8.37 16.84 9.93
C GLU A 117 -8.02 17.66 8.68
N GLN A 118 -7.30 18.76 8.82
CA GLN A 118 -6.89 19.60 7.70
C GLN A 118 -5.88 18.83 6.79
N VAL A 119 -4.93 18.14 7.39
CA VAL A 119 -4.02 17.24 6.65
C VAL A 119 -4.82 16.17 5.89
N ALA A 120 -5.84 15.57 6.52
CA ALA A 120 -6.68 14.55 5.87
C ALA A 120 -7.50 15.09 4.69
N ARG A 121 -7.82 16.38 4.67
CA ARG A 121 -8.57 17.05 3.59
C ARG A 121 -7.69 17.43 2.41
N HIS A 122 -6.44 17.83 2.67
CA HIS A 122 -5.58 18.48 1.69
C HIS A 122 -4.39 17.62 1.24
N ALA A 123 -3.89 16.72 2.09
CA ALA A 123 -2.77 15.85 1.73
C ALA A 123 -3.22 14.63 0.90
N PHE A 124 -2.31 14.13 0.09
CA PHE A 124 -2.50 12.93 -0.72
C PHE A 124 -2.04 11.69 0.05
N GLY A 125 -2.93 10.72 0.28
CA GLY A 125 -2.55 9.39 0.75
C GLY A 125 -1.80 8.59 -0.32
N MET A 126 -1.22 7.44 0.09
CA MET A 126 -0.50 6.53 -0.82
C MET A 126 -0.92 5.07 -0.55
N LYS A 127 -2.23 4.78 -0.63
CA LYS A 127 -2.79 3.44 -0.38
C LYS A 127 -3.68 2.92 -1.49
N THR A 128 -4.24 3.80 -2.30
CA THR A 128 -5.18 3.45 -3.38
C THR A 128 -4.63 3.85 -4.74
N LEU A 129 -5.15 3.20 -5.80
CA LEU A 129 -4.82 3.51 -7.18
C LEU A 129 -5.13 4.98 -7.50
N GLN A 130 -6.29 5.45 -7.06
CA GLN A 130 -6.76 6.82 -7.29
C GLN A 130 -5.86 7.86 -6.61
N GLU A 131 -5.39 7.57 -5.39
CA GLU A 131 -4.44 8.46 -4.71
C GLU A 131 -3.13 8.60 -5.48
N ALA A 132 -2.58 7.50 -6.00
CA ALA A 132 -1.35 7.55 -6.82
C ALA A 132 -1.54 8.33 -8.13
N ILE A 133 -2.69 8.17 -8.80
CA ILE A 133 -3.04 8.95 -9.99
C ILE A 133 -3.15 10.43 -9.66
N ARG A 134 -3.83 10.78 -8.57
CA ARG A 134 -3.93 12.17 -8.09
C ARG A 134 -2.57 12.78 -7.79
N ILE A 135 -1.67 12.05 -7.15
CA ILE A 135 -0.30 12.53 -6.91
C ILE A 135 0.44 12.79 -8.21
N ARG A 136 0.40 11.83 -9.16
CA ARG A 136 1.01 12.01 -10.49
C ARG A 136 0.50 13.27 -11.18
N ASN A 137 -0.81 13.40 -11.26
CA ASN A 137 -1.47 14.53 -11.90
C ASN A 137 -1.15 15.85 -11.19
N GLN A 138 -1.13 15.84 -9.85
CA GLN A 138 -0.77 17.01 -9.03
C GLN A 138 0.67 17.47 -9.34
N VAL A 139 1.64 16.56 -9.30
CA VAL A 139 3.05 16.90 -9.59
C VAL A 139 3.16 17.53 -10.97
N LEU A 140 2.59 16.92 -12.00
CA LEU A 140 2.63 17.44 -13.37
C LEU A 140 1.96 18.81 -13.49
N ARG A 141 0.79 19.01 -12.87
CA ARG A 141 0.10 20.31 -12.85
C ARG A 141 0.91 21.42 -12.18
N MET A 142 1.62 21.10 -11.11
CA MET A 142 2.46 22.08 -10.44
C MET A 142 3.56 22.58 -11.36
N PHE A 143 4.15 21.72 -12.17
CA PHE A 143 5.13 22.13 -13.18
C PHE A 143 4.52 22.93 -14.31
N GLU A 144 3.33 22.54 -14.82
CA GLU A 144 2.61 23.32 -15.86
C GLU A 144 2.28 24.73 -15.37
N GLN A 145 1.81 24.87 -14.14
CA GLN A 145 1.48 26.18 -13.55
C GLN A 145 2.75 26.99 -13.28
N ALA A 146 3.76 26.41 -12.63
CA ALA A 146 5.00 27.09 -12.27
C ALA A 146 5.74 27.61 -13.51
N SER A 147 5.67 26.91 -14.65
CA SER A 147 6.31 27.31 -15.91
C SER A 147 5.76 28.63 -16.49
N ARG A 148 4.59 29.08 -16.01
CA ARG A 148 3.90 30.29 -16.48
C ARG A 148 3.91 31.43 -15.46
N LEU A 149 4.40 31.19 -14.23
CA LEU A 149 4.38 32.19 -13.15
C LEU A 149 5.64 33.02 -13.12
N GLU A 150 5.47 34.34 -12.98
CA GLU A 150 6.56 35.29 -12.77
C GLU A 150 6.89 35.47 -11.27
N ASP A 151 5.87 35.32 -10.40
CA ASP A 151 6.05 35.42 -8.93
C ASP A 151 6.89 34.26 -8.40
N ALA A 152 8.08 34.60 -7.92
CA ALA A 152 9.05 33.62 -7.41
C ALA A 152 8.58 32.93 -6.12
N ALA A 153 7.82 33.60 -5.26
CA ALA A 153 7.32 33.02 -4.01
C ALA A 153 6.23 32.00 -4.30
N GLU A 154 5.29 32.34 -5.19
CA GLU A 154 4.26 31.41 -5.61
C GLU A 154 4.83 30.23 -6.39
N ARG A 155 5.79 30.47 -7.27
CA ARG A 155 6.48 29.40 -8.02
C ARG A 155 7.23 28.46 -7.07
N CYS A 156 7.94 28.97 -6.06
CA CYS A 156 8.59 28.16 -5.04
C CYS A 156 7.60 27.28 -4.26
N ARG A 157 6.42 27.79 -3.93
CA ARG A 157 5.35 27.04 -3.27
C ARG A 157 4.85 25.88 -4.14
N LEU A 158 4.62 26.12 -5.44
CA LEU A 158 4.20 25.06 -6.39
C LEU A 158 5.28 24.00 -6.58
N LEU A 159 6.56 24.39 -6.57
CA LEU A 159 7.70 23.50 -6.80
C LEU A 159 8.26 22.87 -5.51
N THR A 160 7.59 23.07 -4.38
CA THR A 160 7.92 22.39 -3.12
C THR A 160 7.04 21.17 -2.95
N PHE A 161 7.65 19.98 -2.85
CA PHE A 161 6.98 18.68 -2.68
C PHE A 161 7.41 18.05 -1.36
N VAL A 162 6.46 17.65 -0.53
CA VAL A 162 6.75 17.08 0.78
C VAL A 162 6.23 15.66 0.88
N CYS A 163 7.10 14.71 1.18
CA CYS A 163 6.77 13.35 1.58
C CYS A 163 6.81 13.27 3.11
N VAL A 164 5.74 12.79 3.74
CA VAL A 164 5.64 12.64 5.20
C VAL A 164 5.68 11.18 5.58
N GLY A 165 6.69 10.78 6.36
CA GLY A 165 6.94 9.42 6.80
C GLY A 165 8.22 8.82 6.22
N GLY A 166 9.15 8.43 7.09
CA GLY A 166 10.45 7.82 6.73
C GLY A 166 10.41 6.29 6.59
N GLY A 167 9.23 5.69 6.50
CA GLY A 167 9.07 4.27 6.16
C GLY A 167 9.38 3.96 4.69
N PRO A 168 9.27 2.68 4.26
CA PRO A 168 9.56 2.29 2.87
C PRO A 168 8.83 3.13 1.83
N THR A 169 7.52 3.30 1.99
CA THR A 169 6.69 4.07 1.04
C THR A 169 7.16 5.52 0.87
N GLY A 170 7.48 6.21 1.98
CA GLY A 170 7.92 7.61 1.90
C GLY A 170 9.32 7.75 1.30
N VAL A 171 10.24 6.85 1.64
CA VAL A 171 11.61 6.80 1.06
C VAL A 171 11.55 6.53 -0.44
N GLU A 172 10.79 5.50 -0.86
CA GLU A 172 10.59 5.13 -2.26
C GLU A 172 9.92 6.26 -3.06
N CYS A 173 8.91 6.90 -2.48
CA CYS A 173 8.21 8.02 -3.11
C CYS A 173 9.12 9.24 -3.27
N ALA A 174 9.87 9.64 -2.23
CA ALA A 174 10.77 10.79 -2.28
C ALA A 174 11.89 10.59 -3.30
N GLY A 175 12.48 9.40 -3.35
CA GLY A 175 13.52 9.06 -4.32
C GLY A 175 12.99 9.03 -5.75
N ALA A 176 11.86 8.38 -6.00
CA ALA A 176 11.25 8.29 -7.32
C ALA A 176 10.71 9.65 -7.82
N LEU A 177 10.23 10.50 -6.91
CA LEU A 177 9.83 11.87 -7.21
C LEU A 177 11.04 12.72 -7.64
N SER A 178 12.16 12.58 -6.94
CA SER A 178 13.43 13.23 -7.33
C SER A 178 13.88 12.80 -8.73
N GLU A 179 13.75 11.51 -9.07
CA GLU A 179 14.08 11.04 -10.42
C GLU A 179 13.14 11.62 -11.48
N LEU A 180 11.83 11.62 -11.22
CA LEU A 180 10.87 12.23 -12.14
C LEU A 180 11.24 13.69 -12.42
N ILE A 181 11.54 14.44 -11.38
CA ILE A 181 11.78 15.88 -11.47
C ILE A 181 13.12 16.17 -12.10
N TYR A 182 14.21 15.66 -11.52
CA TYR A 182 15.57 16.06 -11.94
C TYR A 182 16.11 15.28 -13.13
N ASP A 183 15.66 14.04 -13.37
CA ASP A 183 16.18 13.23 -14.47
C ASP A 183 15.28 13.30 -15.73
N VAL A 184 13.98 13.65 -15.57
CA VAL A 184 13.00 13.64 -16.68
C VAL A 184 12.46 15.04 -16.95
N LEU A 185 11.71 15.65 -16.01
CA LEU A 185 11.04 16.94 -16.24
C LEU A 185 12.04 18.08 -16.51
N SER A 186 13.23 18.03 -15.91
CA SER A 186 14.30 19.02 -16.16
C SER A 186 14.73 19.11 -17.63
N ARG A 187 14.50 18.06 -18.40
CA ARG A 187 14.82 18.04 -19.85
C ARG A 187 13.66 18.52 -20.73
N GLU A 188 12.48 18.71 -20.17
CA GLU A 188 11.26 19.04 -20.91
C GLU A 188 10.81 20.48 -20.65
N TYR A 189 10.99 21.00 -19.43
CA TYR A 189 10.62 22.37 -19.10
C TYR A 189 11.80 23.33 -19.35
N HIS A 190 11.98 23.69 -20.63
CA HIS A 190 13.04 24.62 -21.03
C HIS A 190 12.80 26.02 -20.48
N GLY A 191 13.83 26.63 -19.90
CA GLY A 191 13.75 27.98 -19.32
C GLY A 191 13.32 28.02 -17.86
N MET A 192 13.06 26.87 -17.23
CA MET A 192 12.75 26.77 -15.81
C MET A 192 14.01 26.51 -14.98
N ASP A 193 14.16 27.22 -13.87
CA ASP A 193 15.28 26.99 -12.95
C ASP A 193 14.94 25.86 -11.96
N PHE A 194 15.51 24.68 -12.18
CA PHE A 194 15.31 23.52 -11.31
C PHE A 194 16.04 23.63 -9.96
N SER A 195 16.81 24.68 -9.71
CA SER A 195 17.34 24.97 -8.38
C SER A 195 16.25 25.46 -7.41
N GLU A 196 15.14 25.97 -7.91
CA GLU A 196 13.98 26.38 -7.12
C GLU A 196 13.15 25.17 -6.61
N VAL A 197 13.32 23.99 -7.22
CA VAL A 197 12.57 22.79 -6.81
C VAL A 197 13.09 22.27 -5.48
N ARG A 198 12.16 21.99 -4.57
CA ARG A 198 12.46 21.43 -3.26
C ARG A 198 11.68 20.12 -3.05
N ILE A 199 12.39 19.09 -2.64
CA ILE A 199 11.79 17.81 -2.25
C ILE A 199 12.18 17.56 -0.80
N LEU A 200 11.19 17.48 0.09
CA LEU A 200 11.38 17.22 1.51
C LEU A 200 10.88 15.84 1.86
N LEU A 201 11.61 15.14 2.73
CA LEU A 201 11.13 13.96 3.45
C LEU A 201 11.12 14.29 4.93
N VAL A 202 9.92 14.36 5.52
CA VAL A 202 9.71 14.71 6.93
C VAL A 202 9.37 13.45 7.73
N GLU A 203 10.14 13.17 8.78
CA GLU A 203 9.99 12.01 9.65
C GLU A 203 10.02 12.43 11.11
N ALA A 204 9.00 12.00 11.88
CA ALA A 204 8.89 12.31 13.31
C ALA A 204 9.94 11.58 14.17
N MET A 205 10.44 10.44 13.70
CA MET A 205 11.48 9.67 14.37
C MET A 205 12.89 10.19 14.02
N ASP A 206 13.88 9.70 14.76
CA ASP A 206 15.30 10.01 14.57
C ASP A 206 15.96 9.28 13.38
N LYS A 207 15.21 8.47 12.63
CA LYS A 207 15.72 7.60 11.56
C LYS A 207 14.71 7.32 10.47
N VAL A 208 15.18 7.01 9.28
CA VAL A 208 14.39 6.41 8.20
C VAL A 208 14.50 4.89 8.25
N LEU A 209 13.52 4.17 7.69
CA LEU A 209 13.48 2.71 7.62
C LEU A 209 13.76 2.04 8.97
N PRO A 210 12.99 2.32 10.04
CA PRO A 210 13.31 1.89 11.40
C PRO A 210 13.41 0.36 11.57
N MET A 211 12.84 -0.43 10.64
CA MET A 211 12.95 -1.88 10.61
C MET A 211 14.28 -2.38 10.02
N MET A 212 15.08 -1.51 9.42
CA MET A 212 16.36 -1.88 8.81
C MET A 212 17.53 -1.72 9.79
N PRO A 213 18.63 -2.49 9.62
CA PRO A 213 19.88 -2.22 10.34
C PRO A 213 20.40 -0.82 10.10
N GLU A 214 21.08 -0.25 11.09
CA GLU A 214 21.59 1.13 11.08
C GLU A 214 22.44 1.46 9.84
N VAL A 215 23.32 0.53 9.43
CA VAL A 215 24.15 0.69 8.22
C VAL A 215 23.31 0.94 6.97
N LEU A 216 22.15 0.30 6.85
CA LEU A 216 21.21 0.49 5.72
C LEU A 216 20.40 1.77 5.86
N GLN A 217 20.08 2.20 7.07
CA GLN A 217 19.44 3.50 7.35
C GLN A 217 20.37 4.65 6.93
N GLN A 218 21.63 4.58 7.33
CA GLN A 218 22.63 5.59 6.97
C GLN A 218 22.88 5.63 5.44
N GLU A 219 22.95 4.48 4.78
CA GLU A 219 23.06 4.44 3.31
C GLU A 219 21.84 5.08 2.64
N THR A 220 20.64 4.83 3.18
CA THR A 220 19.41 5.44 2.67
C THR A 220 19.46 6.96 2.80
N LEU A 221 19.86 7.49 3.96
CA LEU A 221 20.02 8.93 4.18
C LEU A 221 21.04 9.54 3.23
N ARG A 222 22.19 8.89 3.06
CA ARG A 222 23.24 9.33 2.14
C ARG A 222 22.73 9.44 0.72
N VAL A 223 22.07 8.39 0.21
CA VAL A 223 21.55 8.38 -1.17
C VAL A 223 20.46 9.44 -1.35
N LEU A 224 19.51 9.59 -0.42
CA LEU A 224 18.48 10.61 -0.51
C LEU A 224 19.07 12.02 -0.55
N ARG A 225 19.99 12.33 0.36
CA ARG A 225 20.56 13.69 0.48
C ARG A 225 21.56 14.02 -0.63
N GLU A 226 22.54 13.14 -0.85
CA GLU A 226 23.69 13.44 -1.71
C GLU A 226 23.44 13.10 -3.17
N VAL A 227 22.68 12.03 -3.45
CA VAL A 227 22.41 11.58 -4.82
C VAL A 227 21.11 12.14 -5.35
N ARG A 228 20.05 12.20 -4.50
CA ARG A 228 18.69 12.58 -4.91
C ARG A 228 18.30 14.01 -4.51
N ARG A 229 19.13 14.75 -3.82
CA ARG A 229 18.88 16.15 -3.41
C ARG A 229 17.58 16.29 -2.60
N VAL A 230 17.23 15.27 -1.81
CA VAL A 230 16.07 15.30 -0.92
C VAL A 230 16.50 15.90 0.42
N ASP A 231 15.82 16.97 0.87
CA ASP A 231 15.97 17.53 2.21
C ASP A 231 15.28 16.60 3.23
N VAL A 232 16.07 15.76 3.91
CA VAL A 232 15.56 14.81 4.89
C VAL A 232 15.60 15.42 6.27
N ARG A 233 14.42 15.62 6.87
CA ARG A 233 14.20 16.20 8.19
C ARG A 233 13.70 15.12 9.15
N LEU A 234 14.60 14.67 10.00
CA LEU A 234 14.33 13.74 11.10
C LEU A 234 13.92 14.50 12.35
N ASN A 235 13.33 13.80 13.33
CA ASN A 235 12.83 14.41 14.57
C ASN A 235 11.86 15.58 14.31
N THR A 236 11.12 15.52 13.20
CA THR A 236 10.27 16.62 12.75
C THR A 236 8.85 16.09 12.53
N GLN A 237 7.93 16.56 13.36
CA GLN A 237 6.52 16.18 13.27
C GLN A 237 5.72 17.21 12.48
N VAL A 238 4.83 16.76 11.62
CA VAL A 238 3.82 17.60 10.99
C VAL A 238 2.70 17.87 11.99
N MET A 239 2.34 19.15 12.12
CA MET A 239 1.31 19.62 13.03
C MET A 239 0.01 19.96 12.32
N ASP A 240 0.08 20.54 11.10
CA ASP A 240 -1.10 20.88 10.29
C ASP A 240 -0.72 21.10 8.82
N TYR A 241 -1.72 21.13 7.93
CA TYR A 241 -1.58 21.47 6.51
C TYR A 241 -2.92 21.94 5.94
N ASP A 242 -2.99 23.17 5.47
CA ASP A 242 -4.21 23.80 4.95
C ASP A 242 -4.38 23.72 3.41
N GLY A 243 -3.42 23.07 2.71
CA GLY A 243 -3.37 22.98 1.26
C GLY A 243 -2.38 23.96 0.61
N GLN A 244 -1.82 24.90 1.37
CA GLN A 244 -0.82 25.89 0.91
C GLN A 244 0.39 25.97 1.83
N GLU A 245 0.20 25.75 3.12
CA GLU A 245 1.25 25.81 4.13
C GLU A 245 1.25 24.55 5.01
N LEU A 246 2.41 23.90 5.09
CA LEU A 246 2.66 22.80 5.98
C LEU A 246 3.33 23.30 7.26
N ILE A 247 2.67 23.12 8.38
CA ILE A 247 3.18 23.53 9.70
C ILE A 247 3.91 22.36 10.35
N LEU A 248 5.16 22.58 10.69
CA LEU A 248 6.02 21.62 11.38
C LEU A 248 6.10 21.91 12.88
N GLN A 249 6.54 20.93 13.64
CA GLN A 249 6.81 21.08 15.06
C GLN A 249 7.81 22.23 15.30
N GLY A 250 7.50 23.09 16.26
CA GLY A 250 8.28 24.31 16.53
C GLY A 250 7.77 25.55 15.79
N GLY A 251 6.71 25.44 14.97
CA GLY A 251 6.04 26.56 14.30
C GLY A 251 6.69 26.96 12.95
N GLU A 252 7.64 26.19 12.45
CA GLU A 252 8.15 26.40 11.09
C GLU A 252 7.04 26.13 10.06
N SER A 253 6.84 27.06 9.13
CA SER A 253 5.94 26.91 7.98
C SER A 253 6.73 26.60 6.72
N VAL A 254 6.26 25.60 5.94
CA VAL A 254 6.79 25.24 4.64
C VAL A 254 5.71 25.48 3.60
N PRO A 255 5.83 26.54 2.76
CA PRO A 255 4.91 26.78 1.66
C PRO A 255 4.97 25.62 0.65
N THR A 256 3.83 24.96 0.41
CA THR A 256 3.70 23.83 -0.53
C THR A 256 2.24 23.58 -0.90
N ASN A 257 2.00 23.17 -2.15
CA ASN A 257 0.70 22.67 -2.60
C ASN A 257 0.66 21.14 -2.70
N THR A 258 1.76 20.44 -2.36
CA THR A 258 1.84 19.00 -2.54
C THR A 258 2.46 18.31 -1.32
N VAL A 259 1.59 17.73 -0.50
CA VAL A 259 1.97 16.90 0.65
C VAL A 259 1.51 15.46 0.41
N ILE A 260 2.46 14.52 0.34
CA ILE A 260 2.22 13.10 0.17
C ILE A 260 2.37 12.42 1.54
N TRP A 261 1.27 11.86 2.04
CA TRP A 261 1.20 11.29 3.39
C TRP A 261 1.44 9.78 3.38
N ALA A 262 2.61 9.36 3.84
CA ALA A 262 3.02 7.97 3.98
C ALA A 262 3.37 7.57 5.44
N ALA A 263 2.98 8.39 6.44
CA ALA A 263 3.41 8.25 7.83
C ALA A 263 2.71 7.14 8.63
N GLY A 264 1.67 6.53 8.12
CA GLY A 264 1.01 5.45 8.84
C GLY A 264 -0.30 4.98 8.25
N VAL A 265 -0.78 3.85 8.77
CA VAL A 265 -2.03 3.22 8.34
C VAL A 265 -2.89 2.85 9.55
N LYS A 266 -4.20 2.77 9.33
CA LYS A 266 -5.19 2.25 10.29
C LYS A 266 -6.13 1.28 9.58
N ALA A 267 -6.70 0.35 10.32
CA ALA A 267 -7.70 -0.57 9.77
C ALA A 267 -8.91 0.18 9.22
N VAL A 268 -9.57 -0.41 8.22
CA VAL A 268 -10.80 0.15 7.66
C VAL A 268 -11.94 0.16 8.70
N SER A 269 -12.89 1.09 8.55
CA SER A 269 -13.99 1.32 9.51
C SER A 269 -14.89 0.10 9.73
N LEU A 270 -14.96 -0.82 8.77
CA LEU A 270 -15.71 -2.08 8.88
C LEU A 270 -15.38 -2.86 10.16
N MET A 271 -14.12 -2.79 10.64
CA MET A 271 -13.70 -3.51 11.84
C MET A 271 -14.42 -3.02 13.11
N LYS A 272 -14.81 -1.76 13.17
CA LYS A 272 -15.57 -1.20 14.29
C LYS A 272 -17.00 -1.76 14.39
N ALA A 273 -17.58 -2.16 13.25
CA ALA A 273 -18.93 -2.70 13.19
C ALA A 273 -19.08 -4.11 13.80
N LEU A 274 -17.96 -4.79 14.08
CA LEU A 274 -17.96 -6.13 14.69
C LEU A 274 -18.27 -6.14 16.20
N GLY A 275 -18.09 -5.00 16.88
CA GLY A 275 -18.29 -4.92 18.34
C GLY A 275 -17.31 -5.75 19.18
N THR A 276 -16.16 -6.14 18.60
CA THR A 276 -15.10 -6.94 19.24
C THR A 276 -13.90 -6.07 19.63
N GLU A 277 -12.93 -6.65 20.32
CA GLU A 277 -11.72 -5.97 20.77
C GLU A 277 -10.88 -5.47 19.57
N LEU A 278 -10.52 -4.17 19.62
CA LEU A 278 -9.66 -3.52 18.63
C LEU A 278 -8.41 -2.96 19.29
N ASP A 279 -7.31 -2.97 18.54
CA ASP A 279 -6.10 -2.26 18.96
C ASP A 279 -6.18 -0.75 18.67
N ARG A 280 -5.10 0.00 19.01
CA ARG A 280 -5.03 1.45 18.81
C ARG A 280 -5.10 1.88 17.33
N ALA A 281 -4.75 0.99 16.39
CA ALA A 281 -4.85 1.22 14.95
C ALA A 281 -6.22 0.78 14.38
N GLY A 282 -7.16 0.37 15.23
CA GLY A 282 -8.50 -0.11 14.86
C GLY A 282 -8.50 -1.52 14.26
N ARG A 283 -7.41 -2.30 14.41
CA ARG A 283 -7.32 -3.68 13.94
C ARG A 283 -8.01 -4.62 14.91
N VAL A 284 -8.71 -5.63 14.38
CA VAL A 284 -9.35 -6.66 15.19
C VAL A 284 -8.28 -7.53 15.86
N VAL A 285 -8.37 -7.67 17.19
CA VAL A 285 -7.50 -8.59 17.95
C VAL A 285 -7.94 -10.03 17.66
N VAL A 286 -7.05 -10.84 17.08
CA VAL A 286 -7.34 -12.21 16.71
C VAL A 286 -6.68 -13.21 17.63
N GLN A 287 -7.29 -14.40 17.75
CA GLN A 287 -6.73 -15.55 18.45
C GLN A 287 -5.50 -16.11 17.69
N PRO A 288 -4.70 -16.96 18.32
CA PRO A 288 -3.59 -17.64 17.65
C PRO A 288 -4.00 -18.44 16.41
N THR A 289 -5.26 -18.81 16.28
CA THR A 289 -5.86 -19.49 15.13
C THR A 289 -6.33 -18.56 14.01
N LEU A 290 -6.19 -17.23 14.19
CA LEU A 290 -6.71 -16.14 13.34
C LEU A 290 -8.24 -15.95 13.41
N GLN A 291 -8.92 -16.63 14.32
CA GLN A 291 -10.34 -16.42 14.58
C GLN A 291 -10.59 -15.17 15.43
N ILE A 292 -11.76 -14.59 15.30
CA ILE A 292 -12.28 -13.61 16.25
C ILE A 292 -12.80 -14.38 17.45
N LYS A 293 -12.47 -13.93 18.66
CA LYS A 293 -12.74 -14.67 19.91
C LYS A 293 -14.22 -14.99 20.10
N GLU A 294 -15.07 -14.02 19.84
CA GLU A 294 -16.52 -14.08 20.03
C GLU A 294 -17.21 -14.87 18.91
N TYR A 295 -16.58 -15.00 17.73
CA TYR A 295 -17.18 -15.55 16.52
C TYR A 295 -16.26 -16.61 15.90
N PRO A 296 -16.40 -17.90 16.26
CA PRO A 296 -15.47 -18.96 15.83
C PRO A 296 -15.53 -19.27 14.33
N ASN A 297 -16.53 -18.81 13.60
CA ASN A 297 -16.66 -18.92 12.15
C ASN A 297 -16.20 -17.65 11.41
N ILE A 298 -15.71 -16.63 12.13
CA ILE A 298 -15.18 -15.40 11.53
C ILE A 298 -13.68 -15.29 11.79
N PHE A 299 -12.93 -15.05 10.73
CA PHE A 299 -11.48 -14.88 10.75
C PHE A 299 -11.10 -13.45 10.30
N ALA A 300 -9.97 -12.94 10.80
CA ALA A 300 -9.38 -11.73 10.27
C ALA A 300 -7.89 -11.93 9.97
N LEU A 301 -7.40 -11.30 8.89
CA LEU A 301 -6.01 -11.42 8.46
C LEU A 301 -5.50 -10.17 7.72
N GLY A 302 -4.19 -10.02 7.66
CA GLY A 302 -3.52 -8.88 7.03
C GLY A 302 -3.64 -7.60 7.85
N ASP A 303 -3.66 -6.46 7.16
CA ASP A 303 -3.56 -5.13 7.79
C ASP A 303 -4.77 -4.76 8.69
N CYS A 304 -5.89 -5.47 8.59
CA CYS A 304 -7.06 -5.27 9.45
C CYS A 304 -7.07 -6.14 10.71
N ALA A 305 -6.11 -7.07 10.87
CA ALA A 305 -5.98 -7.96 12.00
C ALA A 305 -4.77 -7.59 12.88
N CYS A 306 -4.96 -7.58 14.19
CA CYS A 306 -3.91 -7.48 15.19
C CYS A 306 -3.58 -8.89 15.70
N PHE A 307 -2.50 -9.47 15.21
CA PHE A 307 -1.95 -10.72 15.71
C PHE A 307 -0.72 -10.43 16.57
N LEU A 308 -0.72 -10.95 17.78
CA LEU A 308 0.41 -10.80 18.71
C LEU A 308 1.34 -12.00 18.62
N GLN A 309 2.58 -11.78 18.24
CA GLN A 309 3.65 -12.76 18.33
C GLN A 309 4.66 -12.27 19.37
N GLU A 310 4.94 -13.09 20.37
CA GLU A 310 5.82 -12.71 21.49
C GLU A 310 5.43 -11.38 22.17
N GLY A 311 4.11 -11.16 22.29
CA GLY A 311 3.55 -9.95 22.91
C GLY A 311 3.63 -8.68 22.05
N ARG A 312 4.10 -8.77 20.80
CA ARG A 312 4.21 -7.64 19.88
C ARG A 312 3.29 -7.83 18.66
N PRO A 313 2.60 -6.78 18.24
CA PRO A 313 1.78 -6.86 17.03
C PRO A 313 2.65 -7.01 15.78
N LEU A 314 2.25 -7.89 14.87
CA LEU A 314 2.92 -8.06 13.59
C LEU A 314 2.80 -6.79 12.73
N PRO A 315 3.81 -6.51 11.87
CA PRO A 315 3.78 -5.38 10.96
C PRO A 315 2.72 -5.56 9.85
N THR A 316 2.21 -4.45 9.33
CA THR A 316 1.26 -4.40 8.22
C THR A 316 1.99 -4.51 6.88
N VAL A 317 2.43 -5.72 6.55
CA VAL A 317 3.20 -6.03 5.33
C VAL A 317 2.61 -7.23 4.59
N ALA A 318 2.74 -7.26 3.27
CA ALA A 318 2.19 -8.33 2.42
C ALA A 318 2.63 -9.76 2.82
N PRO A 319 3.87 -10.02 3.26
CA PRO A 319 4.27 -11.35 3.75
C PRO A 319 3.46 -11.85 4.94
N VAL A 320 3.08 -10.98 5.88
CA VAL A 320 2.20 -11.35 7.01
C VAL A 320 0.84 -11.77 6.49
N ALA A 321 0.19 -10.94 5.67
CA ALA A 321 -1.13 -11.23 5.12
C ALA A 321 -1.15 -12.54 4.31
N THR A 322 -0.12 -12.81 3.52
CA THR A 322 -0.04 -14.02 2.70
C THR A 322 0.23 -15.29 3.50
N GLN A 323 1.02 -15.22 4.59
CA GLN A 323 1.25 -16.35 5.48
C GLN A 323 0.01 -16.63 6.34
N GLN A 324 -0.64 -15.59 6.86
CA GLN A 324 -1.92 -15.71 7.57
C GLN A 324 -3.00 -16.34 6.68
N ALA A 325 -3.08 -15.99 5.40
CA ALA A 325 -4.03 -16.58 4.47
C ALA A 325 -3.85 -18.10 4.33
N VAL A 326 -2.61 -18.60 4.32
CA VAL A 326 -2.32 -20.05 4.27
C VAL A 326 -2.78 -20.75 5.54
N ALA A 327 -2.46 -20.17 6.71
CA ALA A 327 -2.87 -20.73 8.01
C ALA A 327 -4.40 -20.69 8.19
N CYS A 328 -5.05 -19.60 7.80
CA CYS A 328 -6.51 -19.46 7.81
C CYS A 328 -7.18 -20.52 6.92
N ALA A 329 -6.68 -20.73 5.69
CA ALA A 329 -7.20 -21.77 4.80
C ALA A 329 -7.10 -23.17 5.44
N ALA A 330 -5.96 -23.49 6.08
CA ALA A 330 -5.77 -24.77 6.76
C ALA A 330 -6.77 -24.94 7.92
N ASN A 331 -7.00 -23.90 8.71
CA ASN A 331 -7.94 -23.93 9.83
C ASN A 331 -9.40 -24.04 9.36
N ILE A 332 -9.80 -23.31 8.32
CA ILE A 332 -11.16 -23.47 7.73
C ILE A 332 -11.37 -24.91 7.23
N LYS A 333 -10.37 -25.52 6.58
CA LYS A 333 -10.43 -26.91 6.11
C LYS A 333 -10.64 -27.90 7.26
N LYS A 334 -9.95 -27.70 8.37
CA LYS A 334 -10.12 -28.51 9.59
C LYS A 334 -11.53 -28.38 10.16
N LEU A 335 -12.06 -27.17 10.27
CA LEU A 335 -13.44 -26.93 10.72
C LEU A 335 -14.46 -27.60 9.81
N MET A 336 -14.29 -27.56 8.50
CA MET A 336 -15.16 -28.24 7.54
C MET A 336 -15.12 -29.78 7.67
N ALA A 337 -13.98 -30.32 8.09
CA ALA A 337 -13.80 -31.73 8.39
C ALA A 337 -14.38 -32.13 9.77
N GLY A 338 -14.86 -31.17 10.57
CA GLY A 338 -15.37 -31.39 11.92
C GLY A 338 -14.29 -31.46 13.00
N GLU A 339 -13.05 -31.05 12.67
CA GLU A 339 -11.96 -30.98 13.64
C GLU A 339 -12.13 -29.73 14.54
N THR A 340 -11.93 -29.91 15.83
CA THR A 340 -11.98 -28.83 16.84
C THR A 340 -10.61 -28.26 17.17
N THR A 341 -9.53 -29.01 16.91
CA THR A 341 -8.16 -28.59 17.18
C THR A 341 -7.56 -27.88 15.99
N LEU A 342 -7.48 -26.56 16.06
CA LEU A 342 -6.93 -25.70 15.02
C LEU A 342 -5.44 -25.44 15.22
N ALA A 343 -4.74 -25.16 14.12
CA ALA A 343 -3.32 -24.83 14.16
C ALA A 343 -3.13 -23.36 14.57
N THR A 344 -2.14 -23.11 15.42
CA THR A 344 -1.68 -21.76 15.75
C THR A 344 -0.84 -21.21 14.61
N PHE A 345 -1.05 -19.94 14.29
CA PHE A 345 -0.23 -19.22 13.32
C PHE A 345 1.10 -18.78 13.96
N SER A 346 2.16 -18.84 13.20
CA SER A 346 3.45 -18.24 13.53
C SER A 346 4.03 -17.59 12.29
N TYR A 347 4.35 -16.30 12.39
CA TYR A 347 4.96 -15.56 11.29
C TYR A 347 6.45 -15.85 11.19
N ARG A 348 6.88 -16.23 10.00
CA ARG A 348 8.31 -16.31 9.65
C ARG A 348 8.71 -15.05 8.91
N ASP A 349 9.60 -14.28 9.52
CA ASP A 349 10.13 -13.07 8.86
C ASP A 349 10.95 -13.47 7.62
N VAL A 350 10.62 -12.86 6.50
CA VAL A 350 11.28 -13.07 5.21
C VAL A 350 12.23 -11.93 4.85
N GLY A 351 12.45 -11.00 5.78
CA GLY A 351 13.27 -9.82 5.60
C GLY A 351 12.50 -8.63 5.02
N ALA A 352 13.20 -7.52 4.90
CA ALA A 352 12.69 -6.26 4.38
C ALA A 352 13.59 -5.71 3.29
N MET A 353 12.97 -5.01 2.32
CA MET A 353 13.66 -4.37 1.20
C MET A 353 12.98 -3.03 0.91
N ALA A 354 13.76 -2.03 0.51
CA ALA A 354 13.26 -0.77 -0.01
C ALA A 354 14.17 -0.27 -1.13
N THR A 355 13.59 0.21 -2.23
CA THR A 355 14.36 0.96 -3.22
C THR A 355 14.43 2.42 -2.81
N ILE A 356 15.53 3.07 -3.14
CA ILE A 356 15.70 4.49 -2.86
C ILE A 356 15.58 5.26 -4.17
N CYS A 357 16.22 4.75 -5.21
CA CYS A 357 16.17 5.25 -6.57
C CYS A 357 16.78 4.23 -7.52
N ARG A 358 16.85 4.53 -8.81
CA ARG A 358 17.47 3.69 -9.83
C ARG A 358 18.90 3.31 -9.46
N GLY A 359 19.18 2.02 -9.40
CA GLY A 359 20.48 1.48 -9.02
C GLY A 359 20.79 1.52 -7.52
N HIS A 360 19.90 2.03 -6.68
CA HIS A 360 20.10 2.09 -5.25
C HIS A 360 18.90 1.55 -4.47
N ALA A 361 19.13 0.49 -3.73
CA ALA A 361 18.18 -0.08 -2.78
C ALA A 361 18.92 -0.59 -1.55
N VAL A 362 18.16 -0.95 -0.53
CA VAL A 362 18.62 -1.60 0.68
C VAL A 362 17.77 -2.85 0.93
N ALA A 363 18.40 -3.92 1.43
CA ALA A 363 17.72 -5.16 1.76
C ALA A 363 18.38 -5.82 2.96
N ALA A 364 17.56 -6.35 3.87
CA ALA A 364 17.97 -7.13 5.02
C ALA A 364 17.17 -8.43 5.07
N MET A 365 17.86 -9.58 5.10
CA MET A 365 17.26 -10.91 5.23
C MET A 365 18.07 -11.74 6.23
N GLY A 366 17.54 -11.90 7.45
CA GLY A 366 18.28 -12.50 8.54
C GLY A 366 19.60 -11.76 8.79
N HIS A 367 20.73 -12.43 8.63
CA HIS A 367 22.07 -11.84 8.78
C HIS A 367 22.61 -11.15 7.52
N TRP A 368 21.94 -11.34 6.38
CA TRP A 368 22.37 -10.78 5.11
C TRP A 368 21.89 -9.35 4.95
N GLN A 369 22.82 -8.45 4.68
CA GLN A 369 22.55 -7.05 4.39
C GLN A 369 23.13 -6.70 3.02
N MET A 370 22.30 -6.12 2.17
CA MET A 370 22.71 -5.70 0.82
C MET A 370 22.32 -4.23 0.61
N LYS A 371 23.13 -3.50 -0.18
CA LYS A 371 22.88 -2.13 -0.59
C LYS A 371 23.33 -1.87 -2.03
N GLY A 372 22.86 -0.76 -2.61
CA GLY A 372 23.24 -0.32 -3.95
C GLY A 372 22.62 -1.17 -5.05
N PHE A 373 23.36 -1.35 -6.15
CA PHE A 373 22.87 -1.97 -7.38
C PHE A 373 22.39 -3.43 -7.21
N PHE A 374 23.12 -4.24 -6.45
CA PHE A 374 22.73 -5.65 -6.21
C PHE A 374 21.45 -5.75 -5.36
N ALA A 375 21.28 -4.90 -4.38
CA ALA A 375 20.04 -4.85 -3.62
C ALA A 375 18.87 -4.37 -4.51
N TRP A 376 19.11 -3.45 -5.43
CA TRP A 376 18.12 -2.93 -6.37
C TRP A 376 17.67 -4.01 -7.36
N THR A 377 18.61 -4.78 -7.95
CA THR A 377 18.26 -5.90 -8.85
C THR A 377 17.51 -7.02 -8.11
N ALA A 378 17.93 -7.33 -6.87
CA ALA A 378 17.22 -8.29 -6.02
C ALA A 378 15.78 -7.81 -5.69
N TRP A 379 15.61 -6.51 -5.38
CA TRP A 379 14.31 -5.90 -5.15
C TRP A 379 13.41 -6.05 -6.39
N MET A 380 13.90 -5.72 -7.58
CA MET A 380 13.15 -5.90 -8.83
C MET A 380 12.71 -7.35 -9.03
N ALA A 381 13.63 -8.30 -8.86
CA ALA A 381 13.34 -9.74 -9.05
C ALA A 381 12.25 -10.22 -8.07
N VAL A 382 12.36 -9.87 -6.78
CA VAL A 382 11.38 -10.26 -5.76
C VAL A 382 10.00 -9.69 -6.04
N HIS A 383 9.91 -8.42 -6.46
CA HIS A 383 8.64 -7.77 -6.75
C HIS A 383 8.00 -8.32 -8.03
N LEU A 384 8.80 -8.55 -9.07
CA LEU A 384 8.34 -9.17 -10.31
C LEU A 384 7.75 -10.57 -10.09
N LEU A 385 8.40 -11.42 -9.28
CA LEU A 385 7.91 -12.76 -8.96
C LEU A 385 6.59 -12.76 -8.16
N ARG A 386 6.26 -11.67 -7.51
CA ARG A 386 5.03 -11.49 -6.74
C ARG A 386 3.92 -10.78 -7.51
N LEU A 387 4.25 -10.13 -8.60
CA LEU A 387 3.30 -9.43 -9.45
C LEU A 387 2.40 -10.44 -10.19
N ALA A 388 1.14 -10.08 -10.40
CA ALA A 388 0.17 -10.96 -11.03
C ALA A 388 0.15 -10.77 -12.56
N GLY A 389 0.12 -11.90 -13.30
CA GLY A 389 -0.05 -11.89 -14.74
C GLY A 389 1.26 -11.89 -15.55
N ALA A 390 1.40 -12.85 -16.47
CA ALA A 390 2.62 -12.96 -17.29
C ALA A 390 2.83 -11.75 -18.23
N TYR A 391 1.73 -11.22 -18.78
CA TYR A 391 1.76 -10.02 -19.62
C TYR A 391 2.22 -8.80 -18.81
N THR A 392 1.64 -8.60 -17.63
CA THR A 392 2.01 -7.52 -16.70
C THR A 392 3.50 -7.60 -16.32
N ASN A 393 3.99 -8.80 -16.01
CA ASN A 393 5.40 -8.98 -15.70
C ASN A 393 6.32 -8.57 -16.85
N PHE A 394 5.95 -8.93 -18.08
CA PHE A 394 6.72 -8.56 -19.27
C PHE A 394 6.74 -7.04 -19.49
N THR A 395 5.59 -6.37 -19.39
CA THR A 395 5.48 -4.92 -19.58
C THR A 395 6.25 -4.13 -18.52
N VAL A 396 6.18 -4.56 -17.26
CA VAL A 396 6.94 -3.95 -16.16
C VAL A 396 8.44 -4.11 -16.36
N VAL A 397 8.93 -5.32 -16.71
CA VAL A 397 10.35 -5.53 -17.03
C VAL A 397 10.79 -4.65 -18.18
N TYR A 398 10.00 -4.61 -19.27
CA TYR A 398 10.29 -3.78 -20.43
C TYR A 398 10.43 -2.30 -20.03
N LYS A 399 9.47 -1.75 -19.25
CA LYS A 399 9.51 -0.37 -18.78
C LYS A 399 10.69 -0.08 -17.83
N TRP A 400 11.00 -1.01 -16.93
CA TRP A 400 12.16 -0.86 -16.05
C TRP A 400 13.48 -0.85 -16.83
N VAL A 401 13.65 -1.75 -17.81
CA VAL A 401 14.83 -1.77 -18.67
C VAL A 401 14.90 -0.49 -19.53
N TRP A 402 13.77 -0.10 -20.10
CA TRP A 402 13.68 1.12 -20.90
C TRP A 402 14.03 2.38 -20.10
N ASN A 403 13.44 2.52 -18.91
CA ASN A 403 13.74 3.61 -18.01
C ASN A 403 15.22 3.59 -17.55
N PHE A 404 15.76 2.41 -17.30
CA PHE A 404 17.18 2.27 -16.92
C PHE A 404 18.12 2.74 -18.02
N LEU A 405 17.85 2.40 -19.28
CA LEU A 405 18.72 2.74 -20.42
C LEU A 405 18.54 4.17 -20.91
N PHE A 406 17.33 4.67 -20.95
CA PHE A 406 16.98 5.93 -21.62
C PHE A 406 16.52 7.03 -20.67
N GLY A 407 16.21 6.73 -19.43
CA GLY A 407 15.69 7.70 -18.45
C GLY A 407 14.35 8.30 -18.83
N LEU A 408 13.51 7.56 -19.59
CA LEU A 408 12.22 8.04 -20.07
C LEU A 408 11.08 7.40 -19.26
N ARG A 409 10.17 8.23 -18.74
CA ARG A 409 8.94 7.81 -18.07
C ARG A 409 7.76 8.22 -18.93
N LEU A 410 7.05 7.26 -19.52
CA LEU A 410 5.97 7.53 -20.48
C LEU A 410 4.61 7.86 -19.81
N GLY A 411 4.44 7.56 -18.53
CA GLY A 411 3.19 7.76 -17.78
C GLY A 411 2.87 9.22 -17.42
N ARG A 412 3.53 10.22 -18.04
CA ARG A 412 3.37 11.65 -17.73
C ARG A 412 2.13 12.25 -18.43
N VAL A 413 1.00 11.62 -18.23
CA VAL A 413 -0.28 12.10 -18.77
C VAL A 413 -1.16 12.54 -17.62
N ILE A 414 -1.67 13.77 -17.66
CA ILE A 414 -2.71 14.25 -16.74
C ILE A 414 -4.04 13.67 -17.23
N SER A 415 -4.58 12.70 -16.47
CA SER A 415 -5.74 11.91 -16.87
C SER A 415 -7.00 12.17 -16.04
N ASP A 416 -7.13 13.36 -15.43
CA ASP A 416 -8.33 13.69 -14.69
C ASP A 416 -9.52 13.93 -15.63
N THR A 417 -10.60 13.20 -15.38
CA THR A 417 -11.89 13.41 -16.03
C THR A 417 -12.71 14.54 -15.35
N GLU A 418 -12.24 15.09 -14.25
CA GLU A 418 -12.85 16.24 -13.58
C GLU A 418 -12.27 17.57 -14.16
N MET A 419 -12.46 17.82 -15.44
CA MET A 419 -12.53 19.21 -15.87
C MET A 419 -13.91 19.72 -15.42
N LYS A 420 -13.93 20.51 -14.36
CA LYS A 420 -15.06 21.38 -14.09
C LYS A 420 -15.07 22.42 -15.19
N ASP A 421 -16.09 22.37 -16.05
CA ASP A 421 -16.43 23.45 -16.96
C ASP A 421 -16.66 24.75 -16.22
#